data_11706c3d179e5672393d1b3edbabaa25
#
_entry.id   11706c3d179e5672393d1b3edbabaa25
#
_cell.length_a   1.000
_cell.length_b   1.000
_cell.length_c   1.000
_cell.angle_alpha   90.00
_cell.angle_beta   90.00
_cell.angle_gamma   90.00
#
_symmetry.space_group_name_H-M   'P 1'
#
loop_
_entity.id
_entity.type
_entity.pdbx_description
1 polymer ?
#
loop_
_entity_poly.entity_id
_entity_poly.type
_entity_poly.pdbx_seq_one_letter_code
_entity_poly.pdbx_strand_id
1 'polypeptide(L)'
;MASTKDRVPASQKNTARKLGFFIKRYAIWIFIPIPAVLGMIGFGIEGENFWNSAFSCLTMYLMEYGDPTDNVWIQMARWLAPIATAGTLSLVFSSIGKFAKRVYAKCSKKSVAVFGDEAERTELLRELGVKGIPMDASAVCAGSYILVGSEEDNLEFYQQNADALKGKDVYLKCRSLPEQVSCDPHLHLFSPEETAARIFWKENCPYKISLSTNHRFKIAIFGFGGLGEELIIQGIQYNIFSPDQIIEYHIFGEDNGFTDTHPQLSEITDPIVFHGDPWYKAKNLIQECHVLIVVQQEEQLDLLQRLVKLFPQTLIHVFSAQASGVALLEKNTGIVGFDWEAKSMLLDSIRGTNMHYLAKKLNLRYAHLYSGVSEDEKNMDSEWSKLDTFTRYSNISSANYHDVCMHILGGKELTAERLAFLGELEHIRWCRYHYLNNWKYGIPKNGKAKDTQNRLHSLLVPYGQLSEVEKEKDRENIRMLMTLQSDM
;
A
#
# COMPACT_ATOMS: atom_id res chain seq x y z
N MET A 1 -27.15 33.06 2.69
CA MET A 1 -27.73 32.46 1.47
C MET A 1 -26.68 31.50 0.92
N ALA A 2 -26.79 30.23 1.29
CA ALA A 2 -25.87 29.18 0.88
C ALA A 2 -26.41 28.52 -0.39
N SER A 3 -25.58 28.48 -1.43
CA SER A 3 -25.88 27.85 -2.72
C SER A 3 -25.83 26.33 -2.53
N THR A 4 -27.00 25.70 -2.61
CA THR A 4 -27.14 24.24 -2.76
C THR A 4 -26.64 23.83 -4.15
N LYS A 5 -25.43 23.30 -4.25
CA LYS A 5 -25.01 22.55 -5.43
C LYS A 5 -25.70 21.18 -5.41
N ASP A 6 -26.57 20.98 -6.37
CA ASP A 6 -27.29 19.74 -6.63
C ASP A 6 -26.32 18.55 -6.76
N ARG A 7 -26.32 17.68 -5.76
CA ARG A 7 -25.66 16.35 -5.85
C ARG A 7 -26.55 15.46 -6.73
N VAL A 8 -26.13 15.19 -7.94
CA VAL A 8 -26.77 14.20 -8.81
C VAL A 8 -26.75 12.84 -8.10
N PRO A 9 -27.90 12.16 -7.92
CA PRO A 9 -27.99 10.89 -7.22
C PRO A 9 -27.13 9.81 -7.90
N ALA A 10 -26.48 8.95 -7.13
CA ALA A 10 -25.60 7.88 -7.59
C ALA A 10 -26.27 6.94 -8.63
N SER A 11 -27.59 6.75 -8.54
CA SER A 11 -28.37 5.97 -9.51
C SER A 11 -28.39 6.58 -10.92
N GLN A 12 -28.38 7.92 -11.05
CA GLN A 12 -28.33 8.58 -12.36
C GLN A 12 -26.93 8.52 -13.00
N LYS A 13 -25.86 8.54 -12.20
CA LYS A 13 -24.49 8.33 -12.70
C LYS A 13 -24.31 6.91 -13.25
N ASN A 14 -24.86 5.89 -12.60
CA ASN A 14 -24.80 4.51 -13.07
C ASN A 14 -25.59 4.28 -14.36
N THR A 15 -26.74 4.94 -14.50
CA THR A 15 -27.57 4.84 -15.71
C THR A 15 -26.90 5.56 -16.89
N ALA A 16 -26.30 6.72 -16.68
CA ALA A 16 -25.55 7.44 -17.71
C ALA A 16 -24.27 6.68 -18.14
N ARG A 17 -23.57 6.00 -17.21
CA ARG A 17 -22.41 5.14 -17.51
C ARG A 17 -22.83 3.89 -18.32
N LYS A 18 -23.92 3.23 -17.96
CA LYS A 18 -24.47 2.09 -18.72
C LYS A 18 -24.94 2.52 -20.12
N LEU A 19 -25.59 3.67 -20.23
CA LEU A 19 -26.02 4.22 -21.51
C LEU A 19 -24.84 4.59 -22.40
N GLY A 20 -23.78 5.20 -21.84
CA GLY A 20 -22.54 5.54 -22.56
C GLY A 20 -21.78 4.30 -23.05
N PHE A 21 -21.75 3.22 -22.26
CA PHE A 21 -21.17 1.94 -22.66
C PHE A 21 -22.01 1.25 -23.76
N PHE A 22 -23.33 1.31 -23.66
CA PHE A 22 -24.27 0.79 -24.66
C PHE A 22 -24.14 1.55 -25.99
N ILE A 23 -24.10 2.87 -25.95
CA ILE A 23 -23.93 3.72 -27.13
C ILE A 23 -22.58 3.45 -27.80
N LYS A 24 -21.46 3.35 -27.05
CA LYS A 24 -20.14 2.99 -27.62
C LYS A 24 -20.14 1.62 -28.29
N ARG A 25 -20.83 0.64 -27.73
CA ARG A 25 -20.87 -0.73 -28.26
C ARG A 25 -21.73 -0.84 -29.51
N TYR A 26 -22.84 -0.10 -29.59
CA TYR A 26 -23.78 -0.15 -30.73
C TYR A 26 -23.48 0.93 -31.78
N ALA A 27 -22.85 2.04 -31.42
CA ALA A 27 -22.49 3.09 -32.37
C ALA A 27 -21.67 2.52 -33.55
N ILE A 28 -20.78 1.55 -33.29
CA ILE A 28 -19.96 0.95 -34.33
C ILE A 28 -20.81 0.12 -35.31
N TRP A 29 -21.75 -0.67 -34.83
CA TRP A 29 -22.67 -1.42 -35.69
C TRP A 29 -23.57 -0.51 -36.52
N ILE A 30 -23.85 0.70 -36.04
CA ILE A 30 -24.58 1.71 -36.79
C ILE A 30 -23.65 2.42 -37.79
N PHE A 31 -22.39 2.69 -37.43
CA PHE A 31 -21.44 3.40 -38.28
C PHE A 31 -20.92 2.58 -39.45
N ILE A 32 -20.82 1.24 -39.33
CA ILE A 32 -20.32 0.36 -40.38
C ILE A 32 -21.22 0.39 -41.66
N PRO A 33 -22.56 0.31 -41.59
CA PRO A 33 -23.38 0.30 -42.78
C PRO A 33 -23.58 1.69 -43.42
N ILE A 34 -23.30 2.81 -42.70
CA ILE A 34 -23.53 4.15 -43.20
C ILE A 34 -22.82 4.41 -44.54
N PRO A 35 -21.51 4.14 -44.70
CA PRO A 35 -20.83 4.33 -45.99
C PRO A 35 -21.43 3.50 -47.11
N ALA A 36 -21.82 2.27 -46.82
CA ALA A 36 -22.48 1.41 -47.82
C ALA A 36 -23.81 1.98 -48.28
N VAL A 37 -24.63 2.49 -47.33
CA VAL A 37 -25.93 3.12 -47.65
C VAL A 37 -25.72 4.37 -48.50
N LEU A 38 -24.78 5.25 -48.09
CA LEU A 38 -24.44 6.47 -48.82
C LEU A 38 -23.92 6.16 -50.23
N GLY A 39 -23.05 5.15 -50.36
CA GLY A 39 -22.52 4.69 -51.66
C GLY A 39 -23.63 4.15 -52.55
N MET A 40 -24.52 3.29 -52.03
CA MET A 40 -25.65 2.74 -52.79
C MET A 40 -26.59 3.84 -53.30
N ILE A 41 -26.86 4.87 -52.46
CA ILE A 41 -27.66 6.03 -52.92
C ILE A 41 -26.94 6.78 -54.05
N GLY A 42 -25.65 7.03 -53.88
CA GLY A 42 -24.86 7.76 -54.88
C GLY A 42 -24.78 7.02 -56.22
N PHE A 43 -24.46 5.77 -56.22
CA PHE A 43 -24.41 4.93 -57.42
C PHE A 43 -25.78 4.75 -58.08
N GLY A 44 -26.85 4.64 -57.28
CA GLY A 44 -28.22 4.64 -57.80
C GLY A 44 -28.61 5.92 -58.53
N ILE A 45 -28.11 7.11 -58.05
CA ILE A 45 -28.31 8.37 -58.72
C ILE A 45 -27.55 8.40 -60.07
N GLU A 46 -26.37 7.78 -60.16
CA GLU A 46 -25.57 7.69 -61.39
C GLU A 46 -26.10 6.63 -62.36
N GLY A 47 -27.13 5.86 -61.96
CA GLY A 47 -27.79 4.88 -62.83
C GLY A 47 -27.10 3.53 -62.86
N GLU A 48 -26.18 3.25 -61.96
CA GLU A 48 -25.51 1.96 -61.81
C GLU A 48 -26.48 0.85 -61.34
N ASN A 49 -26.26 -0.38 -61.80
CA ASN A 49 -27.07 -1.51 -61.35
C ASN A 49 -26.69 -1.89 -59.88
N PHE A 50 -27.64 -2.52 -59.20
CA PHE A 50 -27.52 -2.91 -57.78
C PHE A 50 -26.23 -3.69 -57.48
N TRP A 51 -25.83 -4.65 -58.31
CA TRP A 51 -24.69 -5.51 -58.04
C TRP A 51 -23.36 -4.79 -58.21
N ASN A 52 -23.24 -3.91 -59.21
CA ASN A 52 -22.06 -3.07 -59.39
C ASN A 52 -21.94 -2.05 -58.26
N SER A 53 -23.04 -1.42 -57.89
CA SER A 53 -23.09 -0.49 -56.75
C SER A 53 -22.65 -1.17 -55.45
N ALA A 54 -23.14 -2.37 -55.18
CA ALA A 54 -22.78 -3.14 -54.00
C ALA A 54 -21.29 -3.50 -53.99
N PHE A 55 -20.73 -3.92 -55.14
CA PHE A 55 -19.32 -4.22 -55.26
C PHE A 55 -18.44 -2.98 -55.08
N SER A 56 -18.79 -1.86 -55.71
CA SER A 56 -18.09 -0.59 -55.55
C SER A 56 -18.15 -0.08 -54.13
N CYS A 57 -19.27 -0.24 -53.43
CA CYS A 57 -19.33 0.05 -51.98
C CYS A 57 -18.38 -0.82 -51.18
N LEU A 58 -18.24 -2.09 -51.47
CA LEU A 58 -17.32 -3.01 -50.79
C LEU A 58 -15.85 -2.61 -51.03
N THR A 59 -15.48 -2.22 -52.24
CA THR A 59 -14.10 -1.78 -52.55
C THR A 59 -13.73 -0.51 -51.85
N MET A 60 -14.69 0.39 -51.52
CA MET A 60 -14.43 1.58 -50.70
C MET A 60 -13.93 1.23 -49.28
N TYR A 61 -14.43 0.16 -48.66
CA TYR A 61 -13.94 -0.28 -47.37
C TYR A 61 -12.50 -0.80 -47.39
N LEU A 62 -12.05 -1.27 -48.57
CA LEU A 62 -10.68 -1.74 -48.79
C LEU A 62 -9.76 -0.65 -49.36
N MET A 63 -10.27 0.58 -49.54
CA MET A 63 -9.56 1.73 -50.14
C MET A 63 -9.19 1.46 -51.64
N GLU A 64 -9.86 0.57 -52.32
CA GLU A 64 -9.57 0.22 -53.71
C GLU A 64 -10.44 0.94 -54.73
N TYR A 65 -11.48 1.67 -54.27
CA TYR A 65 -12.33 2.46 -55.16
C TYR A 65 -11.63 3.77 -55.56
N GLY A 66 -11.26 3.92 -56.84
CA GLY A 66 -10.47 5.04 -57.36
C GLY A 66 -11.14 5.88 -58.46
N ASP A 67 -12.34 5.50 -58.91
CA ASP A 67 -13.01 6.17 -60.02
C ASP A 67 -13.36 7.61 -59.67
N PRO A 68 -13.11 8.56 -60.60
CA PRO A 68 -13.47 9.96 -60.42
C PRO A 68 -14.99 10.13 -60.45
N THR A 69 -15.56 10.84 -59.49
CA THR A 69 -16.98 11.17 -59.42
C THR A 69 -17.18 12.51 -58.73
N ASP A 70 -18.13 13.29 -59.17
CA ASP A 70 -18.58 14.54 -58.57
C ASP A 70 -19.78 14.33 -57.63
N ASN A 71 -20.25 13.08 -57.50
CA ASN A 71 -21.37 12.75 -56.65
C ASN A 71 -21.00 12.85 -55.18
N VAL A 72 -21.63 13.77 -54.47
CA VAL A 72 -21.35 14.04 -53.06
C VAL A 72 -21.57 12.80 -52.18
N TRP A 73 -22.56 11.99 -52.47
CA TRP A 73 -22.87 10.77 -51.69
C TRP A 73 -21.76 9.71 -51.82
N ILE A 74 -21.23 9.51 -53.05
CA ILE A 74 -20.11 8.61 -53.29
C ILE A 74 -18.84 9.14 -52.62
N GLN A 75 -18.58 10.46 -52.72
CA GLN A 75 -17.44 11.06 -52.03
C GLN A 75 -17.51 10.92 -50.51
N MET A 76 -18.66 11.15 -49.92
CA MET A 76 -18.85 10.91 -48.46
C MET A 76 -18.62 9.42 -48.10
N ALA A 77 -19.18 8.49 -48.86
CA ALA A 77 -18.98 7.08 -48.65
C ALA A 77 -17.51 6.67 -48.72
N ARG A 78 -16.79 7.18 -49.73
CA ARG A 78 -15.37 6.93 -50.01
C ARG A 78 -14.44 7.33 -48.85
N TRP A 79 -14.73 8.44 -48.13
CA TRP A 79 -13.96 8.86 -46.99
C TRP A 79 -14.40 8.18 -45.68
N LEU A 80 -15.66 7.88 -45.52
CA LEU A 80 -16.20 7.25 -44.30
C LEU A 80 -15.94 5.76 -44.21
N ALA A 81 -15.88 5.04 -45.37
CA ALA A 81 -15.67 3.60 -45.38
C ALA A 81 -14.33 3.15 -44.79
N PRO A 82 -13.18 3.77 -45.11
CA PRO A 82 -11.90 3.43 -44.47
C PRO A 82 -11.88 3.72 -42.98
N ILE A 83 -12.53 4.80 -42.52
CA ILE A 83 -12.66 5.15 -41.09
C ILE A 83 -13.45 4.05 -40.36
N ALA A 84 -14.55 3.58 -40.94
CA ALA A 84 -15.35 2.49 -40.39
C ALA A 84 -14.54 1.16 -40.33
N THR A 85 -13.72 0.88 -41.35
CA THR A 85 -12.83 -0.29 -41.36
C THR A 85 -11.74 -0.18 -40.26
N ALA A 86 -11.07 0.96 -40.16
CA ALA A 86 -10.07 1.18 -39.12
C ALA A 86 -10.65 1.04 -37.70
N GLY A 87 -11.87 1.53 -37.50
CA GLY A 87 -12.60 1.37 -36.23
C GLY A 87 -12.89 -0.09 -35.88
N THR A 88 -13.34 -0.86 -36.86
CA THR A 88 -13.59 -2.32 -36.67
C THR A 88 -12.32 -3.12 -36.42
N LEU A 89 -11.24 -2.86 -37.14
CA LEU A 89 -9.94 -3.49 -36.91
C LEU A 89 -9.42 -3.22 -35.51
N SER A 90 -9.53 -1.99 -35.02
CA SER A 90 -9.13 -1.62 -33.67
C SER A 90 -9.90 -2.42 -32.61
N LEU A 91 -11.20 -2.67 -32.79
CA LEU A 91 -12.00 -3.50 -31.88
C LEU A 91 -11.60 -4.97 -31.92
N VAL A 92 -11.35 -5.50 -33.14
CA VAL A 92 -10.90 -6.88 -33.32
C VAL A 92 -9.56 -7.09 -32.61
N PHE A 93 -8.60 -6.19 -32.82
CA PHE A 93 -7.30 -6.26 -32.13
C PHE A 93 -7.43 -6.12 -30.61
N SER A 94 -8.29 -5.22 -30.12
CA SER A 94 -8.60 -5.12 -28.70
C SER A 94 -9.20 -6.40 -28.13
N SER A 95 -10.11 -7.03 -28.88
CA SER A 95 -10.76 -8.29 -28.48
C SER A 95 -9.78 -9.46 -28.48
N ILE A 96 -8.91 -9.55 -29.49
CA ILE A 96 -7.83 -10.55 -29.57
C ILE A 96 -6.86 -10.35 -28.40
N GLY A 97 -6.49 -9.11 -28.08
CA GLY A 97 -5.63 -8.82 -26.94
C GLY A 97 -6.25 -9.25 -25.59
N LYS A 98 -7.54 -9.01 -25.38
CA LYS A 98 -8.27 -9.51 -24.22
C LYS A 98 -8.35 -11.03 -24.16
N PHE A 99 -8.60 -11.66 -25.30
CA PHE A 99 -8.62 -13.12 -25.40
C PHE A 99 -7.24 -13.72 -25.11
N ALA A 100 -6.18 -13.18 -25.71
CA ALA A 100 -4.81 -13.63 -25.46
C ALA A 100 -4.41 -13.49 -23.98
N LYS A 101 -4.76 -12.38 -23.33
CA LYS A 101 -4.56 -12.18 -21.88
C LYS A 101 -5.30 -13.24 -21.05
N ARG A 102 -6.55 -13.57 -21.40
CA ARG A 102 -7.32 -14.62 -20.72
C ARG A 102 -6.70 -16.01 -20.88
N VAL A 103 -6.21 -16.32 -22.08
CA VAL A 103 -5.51 -17.58 -22.34
C VAL A 103 -4.20 -17.63 -21.56
N TYR A 104 -3.44 -16.55 -21.59
CA TYR A 104 -2.22 -16.44 -20.78
C TYR A 104 -2.50 -16.64 -19.29
N ALA A 105 -3.57 -16.02 -18.76
CA ALA A 105 -3.98 -16.17 -17.36
C ALA A 105 -4.27 -17.62 -16.98
N LYS A 106 -4.97 -18.36 -17.86
CA LYS A 106 -5.28 -19.78 -17.64
C LYS A 106 -4.04 -20.68 -17.69
N CYS A 107 -3.04 -20.30 -18.47
CA CYS A 107 -1.84 -21.11 -18.71
C CYS A 107 -0.66 -20.75 -17.82
N SER A 108 -0.65 -19.54 -17.24
CA SER A 108 0.50 -19.02 -16.50
C SER A 108 0.26 -18.95 -15.00
N LYS A 109 1.08 -19.67 -14.24
CA LYS A 109 1.16 -19.51 -12.77
C LYS A 109 1.68 -18.14 -12.31
N LYS A 110 2.23 -17.34 -13.24
CA LYS A 110 2.79 -16.00 -12.95
C LYS A 110 1.81 -14.85 -13.24
N SER A 111 0.59 -15.16 -13.67
CA SER A 111 -0.44 -14.13 -13.87
C SER A 111 -0.98 -13.61 -12.57
N VAL A 112 -1.32 -12.32 -12.53
CA VAL A 112 -1.86 -11.62 -11.36
C VAL A 112 -3.16 -10.95 -11.75
N ALA A 113 -4.25 -11.30 -11.10
CA ALA A 113 -5.54 -10.66 -11.32
C ALA A 113 -5.75 -9.57 -10.27
N VAL A 114 -6.19 -8.38 -10.71
CA VAL A 114 -6.34 -7.20 -9.86
C VAL A 114 -7.79 -6.74 -9.83
N PHE A 115 -8.37 -6.68 -8.63
CA PHE A 115 -9.70 -6.13 -8.32
C PHE A 115 -9.56 -4.83 -7.54
N GLY A 116 -10.46 -3.89 -7.74
CA GLY A 116 -10.55 -2.68 -6.93
C GLY A 116 -10.79 -1.41 -7.74
N ASP A 117 -10.53 -0.26 -7.13
CA ASP A 117 -10.77 1.04 -7.69
C ASP A 117 -9.97 1.27 -8.98
N GLU A 118 -10.56 2.01 -9.93
CA GLU A 118 -10.03 2.14 -11.29
C GLU A 118 -8.62 2.78 -11.31
N ALA A 119 -8.34 3.72 -10.42
CA ALA A 119 -7.06 4.43 -10.35
C ALA A 119 -5.94 3.49 -9.87
N GLU A 120 -6.08 2.89 -8.67
CA GLU A 120 -5.10 1.97 -8.08
C GLU A 120 -4.91 0.72 -8.95
N ARG A 121 -6.01 0.16 -9.45
CA ARG A 121 -5.99 -0.98 -10.37
C ARG A 121 -5.22 -0.69 -11.64
N THR A 122 -5.40 0.49 -12.23
CA THR A 122 -4.73 0.88 -13.48
C THR A 122 -3.23 0.99 -13.29
N GLU A 123 -2.78 1.56 -12.17
CA GLU A 123 -1.37 1.70 -11.85
C GLU A 123 -0.69 0.34 -11.68
N LEU A 124 -1.28 -0.55 -10.87
CA LEU A 124 -0.79 -1.91 -10.68
C LEU A 124 -0.79 -2.73 -11.99
N LEU A 125 -1.80 -2.58 -12.83
CA LEU A 125 -1.84 -3.25 -14.13
C LEU A 125 -0.76 -2.72 -15.07
N ARG A 126 -0.36 -1.46 -14.95
CA ARG A 126 0.76 -0.88 -15.71
C ARG A 126 2.09 -1.49 -15.26
N GLU A 127 2.32 -1.60 -13.97
CA GLU A 127 3.52 -2.24 -13.39
C GLU A 127 3.61 -3.73 -13.77
N LEU A 128 2.50 -4.46 -13.65
CA LEU A 128 2.41 -5.88 -14.01
C LEU A 128 2.55 -6.16 -15.51
N GLY A 129 2.25 -5.19 -16.37
CA GLY A 129 2.29 -5.32 -17.83
C GLY A 129 1.43 -6.46 -18.33
N VAL A 130 2.03 -7.38 -19.10
CA VAL A 130 1.32 -8.54 -19.71
C VAL A 130 0.84 -9.57 -18.68
N LYS A 131 1.39 -9.56 -17.46
CA LYS A 131 1.00 -10.48 -16.38
C LYS A 131 -0.26 -10.01 -15.64
N GLY A 132 -0.61 -8.72 -15.74
CA GLY A 132 -1.74 -8.13 -15.06
C GLY A 132 -3.07 -8.36 -15.78
N ILE A 133 -4.10 -8.76 -15.05
CA ILE A 133 -5.43 -9.03 -15.56
C ILE A 133 -6.45 -8.26 -14.72
N PRO A 134 -7.25 -7.37 -15.32
CA PRO A 134 -8.28 -6.67 -14.56
C PRO A 134 -9.42 -7.62 -14.19
N MET A 135 -9.91 -7.49 -12.97
CA MET A 135 -11.14 -8.15 -12.49
C MET A 135 -12.20 -7.12 -12.15
N ASP A 136 -13.45 -7.48 -12.36
CA ASP A 136 -14.61 -6.69 -11.95
C ASP A 136 -15.40 -7.48 -10.88
N ALA A 137 -16.61 -7.96 -11.17
CA ALA A 137 -17.49 -8.60 -10.18
C ALA A 137 -17.18 -10.08 -9.89
N SER A 138 -16.38 -10.76 -10.71
CA SER A 138 -16.08 -12.18 -10.53
C SER A 138 -14.61 -12.48 -10.74
N ALA A 139 -14.10 -13.45 -9.98
CA ALA A 139 -12.72 -13.90 -10.13
C ALA A 139 -12.47 -14.52 -11.51
N VAL A 140 -11.38 -14.10 -12.16
CA VAL A 140 -10.85 -14.72 -13.36
C VAL A 140 -9.73 -15.68 -12.98
N CYS A 141 -9.51 -16.74 -13.76
CA CYS A 141 -8.43 -17.68 -13.48
C CYS A 141 -7.06 -16.98 -13.59
N ALA A 142 -6.31 -16.97 -12.51
CA ALA A 142 -4.96 -16.39 -12.41
C ALA A 142 -4.06 -17.19 -11.46
N GLY A 143 -2.78 -16.91 -11.46
CA GLY A 143 -1.81 -17.52 -10.56
C GLY A 143 -1.90 -16.95 -9.14
N SER A 144 -2.13 -15.64 -9.01
CA SER A 144 -2.36 -14.92 -7.74
C SER A 144 -3.31 -13.74 -7.93
N TYR A 145 -3.75 -13.14 -6.83
CA TYR A 145 -4.76 -12.09 -6.82
C TYR A 145 -4.34 -10.93 -5.94
N ILE A 146 -4.69 -9.70 -6.36
CA ILE A 146 -4.50 -8.47 -5.58
C ILE A 146 -5.84 -7.74 -5.54
N LEU A 147 -6.33 -7.45 -4.32
CA LEU A 147 -7.60 -6.78 -4.07
C LEU A 147 -7.30 -5.42 -3.45
N VAL A 148 -7.54 -4.32 -4.19
CA VAL A 148 -7.20 -2.92 -3.81
C VAL A 148 -8.41 -2.00 -3.73
N GLY A 149 -9.61 -2.53 -3.69
CA GLY A 149 -10.84 -1.76 -3.43
C GLY A 149 -10.92 -1.27 -1.98
N SER A 150 -12.12 -0.79 -1.57
CA SER A 150 -12.40 -0.57 -0.14
C SER A 150 -12.27 -1.87 0.65
N GLU A 151 -12.08 -1.79 1.97
CA GLU A 151 -11.95 -2.99 2.80
C GLU A 151 -13.20 -3.87 2.70
N GLU A 152 -14.38 -3.25 2.73
CA GLU A 152 -15.66 -3.93 2.61
C GLU A 152 -15.80 -4.64 1.25
N ASP A 153 -15.50 -3.93 0.15
CA ASP A 153 -15.59 -4.49 -1.20
C ASP A 153 -14.60 -5.65 -1.38
N ASN A 154 -13.41 -5.53 -0.82
CA ASN A 154 -12.37 -6.57 -0.89
C ASN A 154 -12.79 -7.84 -0.13
N LEU A 155 -13.34 -7.68 1.07
CA LEU A 155 -13.81 -8.80 1.90
C LEU A 155 -15.04 -9.47 1.27
N GLU A 156 -15.97 -8.66 0.75
CA GLU A 156 -17.15 -9.18 0.03
C GLU A 156 -16.71 -9.96 -1.22
N PHE A 157 -15.81 -9.39 -2.03
CA PHE A 157 -15.27 -10.07 -3.20
C PHE A 157 -14.58 -11.38 -2.83
N TYR A 158 -13.74 -11.39 -1.78
CA TYR A 158 -13.05 -12.58 -1.32
C TYR A 158 -14.02 -13.67 -0.90
N GLN A 159 -15.07 -13.33 -0.14
CA GLN A 159 -16.08 -14.28 0.30
C GLN A 159 -16.92 -14.85 -0.87
N GLN A 160 -17.36 -13.98 -1.78
CA GLN A 160 -18.17 -14.39 -2.94
C GLN A 160 -17.41 -15.29 -3.92
N ASN A 161 -16.08 -15.17 -3.95
CA ASN A 161 -15.23 -15.91 -4.88
C ASN A 161 -14.34 -16.95 -4.19
N ALA A 162 -14.63 -17.34 -2.95
CA ALA A 162 -13.78 -18.19 -2.11
C ALA A 162 -13.36 -19.49 -2.81
N ASP A 163 -14.25 -20.14 -3.55
CA ASP A 163 -13.95 -21.40 -4.28
C ASP A 163 -12.93 -21.17 -5.40
N ALA A 164 -12.99 -20.05 -6.10
CA ALA A 164 -12.07 -19.71 -7.19
C ALA A 164 -10.69 -19.28 -6.67
N LEU A 165 -10.63 -18.72 -5.46
CA LEU A 165 -9.42 -18.22 -4.81
C LEU A 165 -8.70 -19.28 -3.98
N LYS A 166 -9.36 -20.39 -3.67
CA LYS A 166 -8.83 -21.45 -2.81
C LYS A 166 -7.45 -21.95 -3.23
N GLY A 167 -6.49 -21.91 -2.29
CA GLY A 167 -5.11 -22.36 -2.52
C GLY A 167 -4.32 -21.48 -3.49
N LYS A 168 -4.72 -20.22 -3.65
CA LYS A 168 -4.02 -19.20 -4.41
C LYS A 168 -3.61 -18.05 -3.50
N ASP A 169 -2.45 -17.48 -3.74
CA ASP A 169 -2.02 -16.30 -2.99
C ASP A 169 -2.92 -15.11 -3.33
N VAL A 170 -3.59 -14.60 -2.31
CA VAL A 170 -4.48 -13.44 -2.38
C VAL A 170 -3.91 -12.35 -1.49
N TYR A 171 -3.55 -11.22 -2.08
CA TYR A 171 -3.12 -10.02 -1.39
C TYR A 171 -4.31 -9.08 -1.26
N LEU A 172 -4.79 -8.87 -0.04
CA LEU A 172 -6.01 -8.13 0.24
C LEU A 172 -5.68 -6.87 1.02
N LYS A 173 -6.02 -5.70 0.46
CA LYS A 173 -5.92 -4.42 1.14
C LYS A 173 -6.92 -4.39 2.29
N CYS A 174 -6.41 -4.50 3.50
CA CYS A 174 -7.17 -4.44 4.74
C CYS A 174 -6.22 -4.07 5.87
N ARG A 175 -6.66 -3.18 6.75
CA ARG A 175 -5.83 -2.67 7.83
C ARG A 175 -5.57 -3.72 8.90
N SER A 176 -6.58 -4.43 9.33
CA SER A 176 -6.45 -5.58 10.23
C SER A 176 -7.71 -6.43 10.25
N LEU A 177 -7.52 -7.75 10.28
CA LEU A 177 -8.58 -8.69 10.67
C LEU A 177 -8.32 -9.14 12.12
N PRO A 178 -9.38 -9.41 12.90
CA PRO A 178 -9.21 -9.99 14.24
C PRO A 178 -8.33 -11.25 14.20
N GLU A 179 -7.43 -11.39 15.18
CA GLU A 179 -6.53 -12.54 15.30
C GLU A 179 -7.26 -13.90 15.32
N GLN A 180 -8.53 -13.89 15.77
CA GLN A 180 -9.37 -15.08 15.83
C GLN A 180 -9.90 -15.53 14.45
N VAL A 181 -9.83 -14.67 13.44
CA VAL A 181 -10.15 -15.07 12.08
C VAL A 181 -8.99 -15.91 11.58
N SER A 182 -9.18 -17.25 11.59
CA SER A 182 -8.22 -18.20 11.05
C SER A 182 -8.01 -17.85 9.57
N CYS A 183 -6.92 -17.18 9.28
CA CYS A 183 -6.60 -16.79 7.93
C CYS A 183 -6.13 -18.03 7.16
N ASP A 184 -6.66 -18.20 5.95
CA ASP A 184 -6.07 -19.06 4.93
C ASP A 184 -4.56 -18.73 4.84
N PRO A 185 -3.64 -19.70 4.87
CA PRO A 185 -2.20 -19.45 4.73
C PRO A 185 -1.83 -18.73 3.41
N HIS A 186 -2.74 -18.75 2.44
CA HIS A 186 -2.61 -18.04 1.18
C HIS A 186 -3.26 -16.64 1.17
N LEU A 187 -3.91 -16.21 2.27
CA LEU A 187 -4.44 -14.86 2.41
C LEU A 187 -3.38 -13.96 3.06
N HIS A 188 -2.92 -12.97 2.33
CA HIS A 188 -1.95 -11.98 2.76
C HIS A 188 -2.62 -10.62 2.87
N LEU A 189 -2.72 -10.10 4.11
CA LEU A 189 -3.24 -8.76 4.34
C LEU A 189 -2.12 -7.74 4.12
N PHE A 190 -2.45 -6.58 3.58
CA PHE A 190 -1.53 -5.45 3.52
C PHE A 190 -2.29 -4.13 3.75
N SER A 191 -1.64 -3.20 4.44
CA SER A 191 -2.10 -1.83 4.65
C SER A 191 -1.13 -0.87 3.98
N PRO A 192 -1.59 -0.02 3.05
CA PRO A 192 -0.77 1.04 2.48
C PRO A 192 -0.25 2.00 3.54
N GLU A 193 -1.07 2.34 4.54
CA GLU A 193 -0.72 3.25 5.64
C GLU A 193 0.40 2.68 6.50
N GLU A 194 0.30 1.41 6.90
CA GLU A 194 1.34 0.71 7.66
C GLU A 194 2.64 0.64 6.86
N THR A 195 2.54 0.26 5.58
CA THR A 195 3.68 0.17 4.68
C THR A 195 4.36 1.53 4.50
N ALA A 196 3.58 2.59 4.31
CA ALA A 196 4.07 3.96 4.19
C ALA A 196 4.80 4.42 5.46
N ALA A 197 4.24 4.16 6.63
CA ALA A 197 4.84 4.52 7.90
C ALA A 197 6.18 3.79 8.13
N ARG A 198 6.29 2.51 7.78
CA ARG A 198 7.53 1.75 7.86
C ARG A 198 8.60 2.31 6.93
N ILE A 199 8.26 2.56 5.65
CA ILE A 199 9.19 3.13 4.68
C ILE A 199 9.64 4.53 5.14
N PHE A 200 8.71 5.33 5.66
CA PHE A 200 9.01 6.67 6.15
C PHE A 200 10.06 6.66 7.27
N TRP A 201 9.85 5.87 8.32
CA TRP A 201 10.81 5.81 9.43
C TRP A 201 12.15 5.20 9.04
N LYS A 202 12.16 4.26 8.09
CA LYS A 202 13.40 3.72 7.53
C LYS A 202 14.21 4.77 6.79
N GLU A 203 13.55 5.57 5.92
CA GLU A 203 14.22 6.60 5.12
C GLU A 203 14.57 7.85 5.96
N ASN A 204 13.80 8.15 7.00
CA ASN A 204 13.89 9.37 7.80
C ASN A 204 14.15 9.07 9.28
N CYS A 205 15.05 8.12 9.56
CA CYS A 205 15.40 7.73 10.92
C CYS A 205 15.95 8.93 11.71
N PRO A 206 15.31 9.33 12.83
CA PRO A 206 15.71 10.51 13.59
C PRO A 206 16.90 10.28 14.54
N TYR A 207 17.70 9.23 14.34
CA TYR A 207 18.84 8.90 15.21
C TYR A 207 19.82 10.05 15.39
N LYS A 208 20.14 10.80 14.33
CA LYS A 208 21.04 11.96 14.42
C LYS A 208 20.45 13.08 15.30
N ILE A 209 19.16 13.29 15.25
CA ILE A 209 18.43 14.23 16.11
C ILE A 209 18.54 13.75 17.56
N SER A 210 18.26 12.47 17.78
CA SER A 210 18.37 11.84 19.10
C SER A 210 19.75 12.07 19.75
N LEU A 211 20.82 11.88 18.99
CA LEU A 211 22.19 12.15 19.47
C LEU A 211 22.43 13.62 19.83
N SER A 212 21.95 14.54 18.97
CA SER A 212 22.17 16.00 19.18
C SER A 212 21.35 16.57 20.34
N THR A 213 20.29 15.88 20.77
CA THR A 213 19.37 16.28 21.85
C THR A 213 19.53 15.45 23.12
N ASN A 214 20.60 14.69 23.23
CA ASN A 214 20.82 13.75 24.32
C ASN A 214 19.61 12.80 24.52
N HIS A 215 19.11 12.24 23.43
CA HIS A 215 17.97 11.30 23.36
C HIS A 215 16.64 11.86 23.87
N ARG A 216 16.47 13.19 23.87
CA ARG A 216 15.22 13.87 24.27
C ARG A 216 14.81 14.86 23.19
N PHE A 217 13.74 14.56 22.46
CA PHE A 217 13.28 15.43 21.38
C PHE A 217 11.76 15.32 21.16
N LYS A 218 11.22 16.28 20.39
CA LYS A 218 9.79 16.40 20.15
C LYS A 218 9.50 16.29 18.65
N ILE A 219 8.42 15.60 18.34
CA ILE A 219 7.86 15.45 17.00
C ILE A 219 6.43 15.99 17.02
N ALA A 220 6.07 16.88 16.09
CA ALA A 220 4.69 17.30 15.91
C ALA A 220 4.09 16.66 14.67
N ILE A 221 2.87 16.13 14.78
CA ILE A 221 2.12 15.49 13.70
C ILE A 221 0.84 16.29 13.48
N PHE A 222 0.61 16.75 12.25
CA PHE A 222 -0.57 17.51 11.85
C PHE A 222 -1.52 16.61 11.04
N GLY A 223 -2.72 16.40 11.57
CA GLY A 223 -3.65 15.36 11.18
C GLY A 223 -3.37 14.04 11.90
N PHE A 224 -4.29 13.10 11.82
CA PHE A 224 -4.12 11.76 12.42
C PHE A 224 -4.71 10.70 11.49
N GLY A 225 -5.93 10.21 11.73
CA GLY A 225 -6.55 9.17 10.89
C GLY A 225 -5.68 7.91 10.78
N GLY A 226 -5.96 7.08 9.79
CA GLY A 226 -5.25 5.81 9.61
C GLY A 226 -3.74 5.94 9.43
N LEU A 227 -3.31 6.91 8.64
CA LEU A 227 -1.89 7.14 8.38
C LEU A 227 -1.13 7.69 9.60
N GLY A 228 -1.75 8.64 10.33
CA GLY A 228 -1.14 9.19 11.56
C GLY A 228 -1.05 8.14 12.67
N GLU A 229 -2.05 7.29 12.79
CA GLU A 229 -2.06 6.15 13.72
C GLU A 229 -0.91 5.20 13.42
N GLU A 230 -0.74 4.78 12.16
CA GLU A 230 0.36 3.91 11.76
C GLU A 230 1.73 4.57 11.94
N LEU A 231 1.84 5.87 11.71
CA LEU A 231 3.09 6.60 12.01
C LEU A 231 3.47 6.52 13.50
N ILE A 232 2.51 6.63 14.40
CA ILE A 232 2.75 6.46 15.83
C ILE A 232 3.09 5.01 16.16
N ILE A 233 2.29 4.04 15.70
CA ILE A 233 2.51 2.61 15.96
C ILE A 233 3.89 2.17 15.49
N GLN A 234 4.27 2.52 14.27
CA GLN A 234 5.58 2.16 13.73
C GLN A 234 6.71 3.00 14.36
N GLY A 235 6.45 4.29 14.65
CA GLY A 235 7.43 5.18 15.29
C GLY A 235 7.83 4.70 16.69
N ILE A 236 6.88 4.26 17.48
CA ILE A 236 7.11 3.70 18.84
C ILE A 236 8.01 2.46 18.78
N GLN A 237 7.84 1.61 17.76
CA GLN A 237 8.62 0.39 17.60
C GLN A 237 9.98 0.62 16.95
N TYR A 238 10.09 1.61 16.08
CA TYR A 238 11.30 1.87 15.31
C TYR A 238 12.24 2.87 16.00
N ASN A 239 11.72 3.96 16.57
CA ASN A 239 12.53 5.04 17.12
C ASN A 239 12.99 4.71 18.55
N ILE A 240 13.88 3.74 18.71
CA ILE A 240 14.46 3.31 19.99
C ILE A 240 15.98 3.38 19.87
N PHE A 241 16.59 4.39 20.49
CA PHE A 241 18.00 4.72 20.33
C PHE A 241 18.81 4.66 21.64
N SER A 242 18.12 4.73 22.77
CA SER A 242 18.69 4.68 24.12
C SER A 242 17.66 4.17 25.11
N PRO A 243 18.04 3.42 26.17
CA PRO A 243 17.14 3.02 27.23
C PRO A 243 16.48 4.20 27.96
N ASP A 244 17.18 5.34 28.05
CA ASP A 244 16.74 6.54 28.79
C ASP A 244 16.12 7.60 27.87
N GLN A 245 15.77 7.25 26.62
CA GLN A 245 15.20 8.21 25.69
C GLN A 245 13.81 8.67 26.11
N ILE A 246 13.46 9.90 25.67
CA ILE A 246 12.10 10.42 25.67
C ILE A 246 11.83 11.09 24.32
N ILE A 247 10.92 10.54 23.55
CA ILE A 247 10.42 11.13 22.31
C ILE A 247 8.98 11.55 22.55
N GLU A 248 8.74 12.88 22.61
CA GLU A 248 7.40 13.41 22.80
C GLU A 248 6.70 13.53 21.42
N TYR A 249 5.61 12.79 21.24
CA TYR A 249 4.77 12.89 20.05
C TYR A 249 3.58 13.81 20.33
N HIS A 250 3.56 14.98 19.70
CA HIS A 250 2.48 15.96 19.81
C HIS A 250 1.59 15.90 18.58
N ILE A 251 0.34 15.52 18.75
CA ILE A 251 -0.61 15.26 17.65
C ILE A 251 -1.65 16.38 17.61
N PHE A 252 -1.72 17.08 16.50
CA PHE A 252 -2.73 18.09 16.18
C PHE A 252 -3.78 17.48 15.26
N GLY A 253 -4.64 16.65 15.81
CA GLY A 253 -5.68 15.88 15.14
C GLY A 253 -6.59 15.19 16.15
N GLU A 254 -7.70 14.65 15.70
CA GLU A 254 -8.64 13.92 16.56
C GLU A 254 -8.06 12.54 16.92
N ASP A 255 -8.16 12.15 18.18
CA ASP A 255 -7.70 10.85 18.70
C ASP A 255 -8.46 9.65 18.06
N ASN A 256 -9.71 9.84 17.70
CA ASN A 256 -10.56 8.80 17.11
C ASN A 256 -10.63 7.48 17.92
N GLY A 257 -10.40 7.56 19.23
CA GLY A 257 -10.42 6.41 20.14
C GLY A 257 -9.10 5.60 20.15
N PHE A 258 -8.02 6.11 19.58
CA PHE A 258 -6.72 5.43 19.57
C PHE A 258 -6.20 5.19 20.99
N THR A 259 -6.24 6.19 21.86
CA THR A 259 -5.82 6.05 23.26
C THR A 259 -6.66 5.02 24.02
N ASP A 260 -7.96 5.02 23.81
CA ASP A 260 -8.89 4.08 24.46
C ASP A 260 -8.70 2.63 23.98
N THR A 261 -8.34 2.46 22.71
CA THR A 261 -8.09 1.13 22.13
C THR A 261 -6.68 0.60 22.42
N HIS A 262 -5.76 1.45 22.89
CA HIS A 262 -4.40 1.09 23.25
C HIS A 262 -4.06 1.47 24.71
N PRO A 263 -4.79 0.93 25.71
CA PRO A 263 -4.63 1.30 27.11
C PRO A 263 -3.23 1.03 27.69
N GLN A 264 -2.45 0.15 27.07
CA GLN A 264 -1.08 -0.15 27.52
C GLN A 264 -0.02 0.84 27.00
N LEU A 265 -0.42 1.89 26.26
CA LEU A 265 0.48 2.99 25.90
C LEU A 265 1.04 3.72 27.12
N SER A 266 0.33 3.68 28.24
CA SER A 266 0.81 4.22 29.53
C SER A 266 2.09 3.55 30.06
N GLU A 267 2.41 2.34 29.59
CA GLU A 267 3.64 1.60 29.94
C GLU A 267 4.85 2.07 29.10
N ILE A 268 4.62 2.87 28.05
CA ILE A 268 5.68 3.38 27.17
C ILE A 268 6.17 4.73 27.69
N THR A 269 7.48 4.89 27.78
CA THR A 269 8.11 6.11 28.30
C THR A 269 7.97 7.32 27.39
N ASP A 270 7.78 7.11 26.08
CA ASP A 270 7.63 8.18 25.10
C ASP A 270 6.19 8.74 25.15
N PRO A 271 5.96 10.02 25.54
CA PRO A 271 4.63 10.58 25.67
C PRO A 271 3.94 10.77 24.31
N ILE A 272 2.67 10.42 24.23
CA ILE A 272 1.80 10.67 23.09
C ILE A 272 0.71 11.64 23.56
N VAL A 273 0.71 12.87 23.01
CA VAL A 273 -0.14 13.95 23.48
C VAL A 273 -1.01 14.46 22.35
N PHE A 274 -2.32 14.24 22.45
CA PHE A 274 -3.32 14.80 21.56
C PHE A 274 -3.72 16.21 22.01
N HIS A 275 -3.68 17.16 21.08
CA HIS A 275 -4.05 18.55 21.31
C HIS A 275 -5.45 18.83 20.78
N GLY A 276 -6.39 19.10 21.68
CA GLY A 276 -7.77 19.47 21.32
C GLY A 276 -7.92 20.90 20.79
N ASP A 277 -6.96 21.76 21.05
CA ASP A 277 -6.92 23.13 20.54
C ASP A 277 -6.29 23.18 19.14
N PRO A 278 -6.70 24.14 18.29
CA PRO A 278 -6.06 24.36 17.00
C PRO A 278 -4.55 24.60 17.14
N TRP A 279 -3.77 24.01 16.25
CA TRP A 279 -2.30 24.01 16.29
C TRP A 279 -1.67 25.40 16.43
N TYR A 280 -2.29 26.46 15.86
CA TYR A 280 -1.78 27.83 15.93
C TYR A 280 -1.82 28.44 17.33
N LYS A 281 -2.51 27.83 18.30
CA LYS A 281 -2.42 28.19 19.71
C LYS A 281 -1.18 27.62 20.40
N ALA A 282 -0.62 26.56 19.87
CA ALA A 282 0.54 25.85 20.42
C ALA A 282 1.88 26.25 19.76
N LYS A 283 2.02 27.48 19.24
CA LYS A 283 3.19 27.93 18.48
C LYS A 283 4.51 27.74 19.22
N ASN A 284 4.55 28.03 20.51
CA ASN A 284 5.77 27.88 21.32
C ASN A 284 6.19 26.42 21.44
N LEU A 285 5.24 25.50 21.60
CA LEU A 285 5.48 24.06 21.62
C LEU A 285 6.00 23.57 20.26
N ILE A 286 5.35 23.99 19.18
CA ILE A 286 5.75 23.59 17.81
C ILE A 286 7.16 24.10 17.49
N GLN A 287 7.53 25.28 17.97
CA GLN A 287 8.89 25.84 17.81
C GLN A 287 9.96 24.99 18.51
N GLU A 288 9.61 24.26 19.56
CA GLU A 288 10.49 23.32 20.26
C GLU A 288 10.56 21.95 19.57
N CYS A 289 9.66 21.66 18.60
CA CYS A 289 9.67 20.41 17.89
C CYS A 289 10.81 20.37 16.88
N HIS A 290 11.51 19.24 16.83
CA HIS A 290 12.66 19.01 15.95
C HIS A 290 12.25 18.52 14.56
N VAL A 291 11.07 17.87 14.47
CA VAL A 291 10.49 17.35 13.23
C VAL A 291 9.01 17.68 13.22
N LEU A 292 8.52 18.20 12.11
CA LEU A 292 7.10 18.37 11.85
C LEU A 292 6.69 17.38 10.74
N ILE A 293 5.57 16.68 10.94
CA ILE A 293 5.04 15.70 9.99
C ILE A 293 3.61 16.11 9.67
N VAL A 294 3.31 16.31 8.38
CA VAL A 294 1.99 16.69 7.91
C VAL A 294 1.37 15.50 7.16
N VAL A 295 0.36 14.89 7.78
CA VAL A 295 -0.44 13.80 7.18
C VAL A 295 -1.82 14.26 6.74
N GLN A 296 -2.28 15.42 7.23
CA GLN A 296 -3.54 16.03 6.82
C GLN A 296 -3.55 16.30 5.33
N GLN A 297 -4.57 15.83 4.61
CA GLN A 297 -4.72 16.03 3.16
C GLN A 297 -5.55 17.28 2.83
N GLU A 298 -6.57 17.55 3.65
CA GLU A 298 -7.42 18.72 3.46
C GLU A 298 -6.66 20.00 3.80
N GLU A 299 -6.77 21.02 2.94
CA GLU A 299 -6.09 22.33 3.11
C GLU A 299 -4.56 22.22 3.34
N GLN A 300 -3.93 21.13 2.88
CA GLN A 300 -2.52 20.82 3.13
C GLN A 300 -1.60 21.96 2.70
N LEU A 301 -1.81 22.55 1.53
CA LEU A 301 -0.95 23.64 1.02
C LEU A 301 -1.05 24.91 1.88
N ASP A 302 -2.24 25.26 2.38
CA ASP A 302 -2.41 26.42 3.27
C ASP A 302 -1.69 26.17 4.60
N LEU A 303 -1.86 24.99 5.17
CA LEU A 303 -1.14 24.58 6.38
C LEU A 303 0.38 24.68 6.20
N LEU A 304 0.92 24.13 5.12
CA LEU A 304 2.35 24.16 4.81
C LEU A 304 2.89 25.58 4.68
N GLN A 305 2.19 26.45 3.95
CA GLN A 305 2.58 27.86 3.81
C GLN A 305 2.64 28.57 5.15
N ARG A 306 1.70 28.30 6.04
CA ARG A 306 1.68 28.87 7.42
C ARG A 306 2.81 28.32 8.28
N LEU A 307 3.06 27.00 8.22
CA LEU A 307 4.14 26.36 8.97
C LEU A 307 5.51 26.87 8.54
N VAL A 308 5.80 26.92 7.24
CA VAL A 308 7.06 27.47 6.71
C VAL A 308 7.27 28.93 7.12
N LYS A 309 6.20 29.74 7.08
CA LYS A 309 6.27 31.16 7.48
C LYS A 309 6.60 31.33 8.97
N LEU A 310 6.07 30.46 9.80
CA LEU A 310 6.26 30.52 11.28
C LEU A 310 7.53 29.82 11.74
N PHE A 311 7.91 28.72 11.09
CA PHE A 311 9.00 27.82 11.48
C PHE A 311 9.96 27.54 10.31
N PRO A 312 10.63 28.57 9.75
CA PRO A 312 11.39 28.45 8.51
C PRO A 312 12.65 27.58 8.61
N GLN A 313 13.10 27.26 9.83
CA GLN A 313 14.29 26.42 10.09
C GLN A 313 13.97 24.99 10.48
N THR A 314 12.69 24.65 10.61
CA THR A 314 12.27 23.32 11.07
C THR A 314 12.06 22.39 9.87
N LEU A 315 12.52 21.15 9.99
CA LEU A 315 12.30 20.11 9.00
C LEU A 315 10.82 19.70 8.98
N ILE A 316 10.18 19.77 7.83
CA ILE A 316 8.76 19.45 7.64
C ILE A 316 8.63 18.32 6.64
N HIS A 317 8.23 17.15 7.08
CA HIS A 317 7.87 16.04 6.21
C HIS A 317 6.39 16.11 5.84
N VAL A 318 6.09 15.91 4.57
CA VAL A 318 4.73 16.03 4.04
C VAL A 318 4.33 14.75 3.35
N PHE A 319 3.32 14.08 3.88
CA PHE A 319 2.70 12.94 3.23
C PHE A 319 1.69 13.44 2.20
N SER A 320 2.01 13.31 0.93
CA SER A 320 1.19 13.79 -0.17
C SER A 320 0.95 12.69 -1.19
N ALA A 321 -0.30 12.54 -1.60
CA ALA A 321 -0.68 11.73 -2.76
C ALA A 321 -0.43 12.47 -4.10
N GLN A 322 -0.15 13.77 -4.06
CA GLN A 322 0.07 14.62 -5.24
C GLN A 322 1.39 15.39 -5.11
N ALA A 323 2.47 14.76 -5.53
CA ALA A 323 3.82 15.31 -5.44
C ALA A 323 4.00 16.69 -6.13
N SER A 324 3.18 17.06 -7.11
CA SER A 324 3.37 18.27 -7.93
C SER A 324 3.22 19.58 -7.15
N GLY A 325 2.30 19.66 -6.17
CA GLY A 325 2.11 20.88 -5.36
C GLY A 325 3.21 21.06 -4.30
N VAL A 326 3.64 19.95 -3.69
CA VAL A 326 4.70 19.93 -2.68
C VAL A 326 6.07 20.18 -3.30
N ALA A 327 6.36 19.66 -4.48
CA ALA A 327 7.63 19.82 -5.20
C ALA A 327 7.99 21.29 -5.49
N LEU A 328 7.00 22.19 -5.59
CA LEU A 328 7.26 23.62 -5.72
C LEU A 328 7.77 24.25 -4.42
N LEU A 329 7.33 23.74 -3.27
CA LEU A 329 7.73 24.23 -1.95
C LEU A 329 9.08 23.66 -1.52
N GLU A 330 9.42 22.43 -1.91
CA GLU A 330 10.69 21.77 -1.55
C GLU A 330 11.94 22.54 -1.96
N LYS A 331 11.90 23.24 -3.10
CA LYS A 331 13.08 23.89 -3.70
C LYS A 331 13.71 24.98 -2.83
N ASN A 332 12.94 25.62 -1.94
CA ASN A 332 13.39 26.82 -1.21
C ASN A 332 13.02 26.81 0.28
N THR A 333 12.59 25.64 0.80
CA THR A 333 12.14 25.51 2.19
C THR A 333 12.68 24.22 2.80
N GLY A 334 12.51 24.06 4.13
CA GLY A 334 12.81 22.81 4.83
C GLY A 334 11.75 21.69 4.63
N ILE A 335 10.93 21.78 3.59
CA ILE A 335 9.91 20.76 3.28
C ILE A 335 10.55 19.60 2.53
N VAL A 336 10.18 18.38 2.93
CA VAL A 336 10.50 17.12 2.26
C VAL A 336 9.21 16.36 1.98
N GLY A 337 8.87 16.21 0.71
CA GLY A 337 7.69 15.45 0.30
C GLY A 337 7.92 13.93 0.41
N PHE A 338 6.90 13.24 0.83
CA PHE A 338 6.86 11.79 0.88
C PHE A 338 5.61 11.31 0.13
N ASP A 339 5.82 10.79 -1.08
CA ASP A 339 4.75 10.19 -1.90
C ASP A 339 4.42 8.80 -1.36
N TRP A 340 3.57 8.81 -0.35
CA TRP A 340 3.25 7.62 0.42
C TRP A 340 2.43 6.60 -0.38
N GLU A 341 1.49 7.05 -1.21
CA GLU A 341 0.67 6.16 -2.03
C GLU A 341 1.53 5.44 -3.09
N ALA A 342 2.37 6.19 -3.81
CA ALA A 342 3.25 5.60 -4.81
C ALA A 342 4.22 4.58 -4.19
N LYS A 343 4.76 4.85 -2.99
CA LYS A 343 5.70 3.93 -2.32
C LYS A 343 5.03 2.71 -1.71
N SER A 344 3.84 2.86 -1.11
CA SER A 344 3.13 1.77 -0.44
C SER A 344 2.39 0.83 -1.39
N MET A 345 1.99 1.33 -2.56
CA MET A 345 1.24 0.58 -3.56
C MET A 345 2.10 -0.10 -4.63
N LEU A 346 3.43 -0.06 -4.52
CA LEU A 346 4.31 -0.85 -5.38
C LEU A 346 4.06 -2.35 -5.18
N LEU A 347 4.18 -3.12 -6.25
CA LEU A 347 3.95 -4.58 -6.22
C LEU A 347 4.82 -5.29 -5.16
N ASP A 348 6.07 -4.88 -5.01
CA ASP A 348 6.98 -5.40 -3.99
C ASP A 348 6.53 -5.04 -2.56
N SER A 349 5.97 -3.85 -2.38
CA SER A 349 5.40 -3.40 -1.10
C SER A 349 4.15 -4.22 -0.75
N ILE A 350 3.22 -4.40 -1.69
CA ILE A 350 2.00 -5.20 -1.53
C ILE A 350 2.35 -6.65 -1.16
N ARG A 351 3.31 -7.24 -1.85
CA ARG A 351 3.75 -8.62 -1.59
C ARG A 351 4.63 -8.76 -0.35
N GLY A 352 5.14 -7.66 0.15
CA GLY A 352 6.08 -7.66 1.25
C GLY A 352 7.39 -8.40 0.94
N THR A 353 7.74 -8.59 -0.34
CA THR A 353 8.83 -9.47 -0.77
C THR A 353 10.13 -9.06 -0.12
N ASN A 354 10.52 -7.80 -0.25
CA ASN A 354 11.76 -7.28 0.34
C ASN A 354 11.60 -6.95 1.83
N MET A 355 10.43 -6.39 2.23
CA MET A 355 10.18 -5.97 3.61
C MET A 355 10.08 -7.15 4.59
N HIS A 356 9.55 -8.28 4.15
CA HIS A 356 9.36 -9.45 5.01
C HIS A 356 10.46 -10.50 4.87
N TYR A 357 11.37 -10.36 3.91
CA TYR A 357 12.40 -11.36 3.64
C TYR A 357 13.31 -11.59 4.86
N LEU A 358 13.80 -10.52 5.47
CA LEU A 358 14.63 -10.61 6.67
C LEU A 358 13.86 -11.22 7.85
N ALA A 359 12.58 -10.87 8.02
CA ALA A 359 11.72 -11.45 9.05
C ALA A 359 11.51 -12.95 8.85
N LYS A 360 11.32 -13.39 7.62
CA LYS A 360 11.20 -14.82 7.28
C LYS A 360 12.51 -15.57 7.53
N LYS A 361 13.65 -14.98 7.18
CA LYS A 361 14.98 -15.56 7.49
C LYS A 361 15.20 -15.65 9.00
N LEU A 362 14.85 -14.62 9.75
CA LEU A 362 14.93 -14.61 11.20
C LEU A 362 14.09 -15.76 11.81
N ASN A 363 12.85 -15.92 11.33
CA ASN A 363 12.00 -17.03 11.75
C ASN A 363 12.59 -18.41 11.43
N LEU A 364 13.14 -18.58 10.23
CA LEU A 364 13.78 -19.84 9.83
C LEU A 364 14.98 -20.15 10.74
N ARG A 365 15.78 -19.15 11.09
CA ARG A 365 16.90 -19.30 12.02
C ARG A 365 16.43 -19.71 13.41
N TYR A 366 15.32 -19.11 13.91
CA TYR A 366 14.69 -19.56 15.16
C TYR A 366 14.25 -21.02 15.07
N ALA A 367 13.58 -21.41 13.99
CA ALA A 367 13.15 -22.79 13.79
C ALA A 367 14.34 -23.76 13.74
N HIS A 368 15.45 -23.34 13.15
CA HIS A 368 16.70 -24.13 13.17
C HIS A 368 17.23 -24.32 14.59
N LEU A 369 17.40 -23.24 15.33
CA LEU A 369 18.02 -23.27 16.67
C LEU A 369 17.18 -24.03 17.72
N TYR A 370 15.85 -23.88 17.66
CA TYR A 370 14.96 -24.38 18.71
C TYR A 370 14.14 -25.61 18.31
N SER A 371 14.04 -25.90 17.00
CA SER A 371 13.25 -27.03 16.48
C SER A 371 14.01 -27.94 15.53
N GLY A 372 15.30 -27.67 15.27
CA GLY A 372 16.16 -28.51 14.42
C GLY A 372 15.78 -28.51 12.94
N VAL A 373 15.00 -27.53 12.46
CA VAL A 373 14.66 -27.37 11.05
C VAL A 373 15.92 -27.00 10.26
N SER A 374 16.09 -27.54 9.06
CA SER A 374 17.20 -27.14 8.18
C SER A 374 17.02 -25.68 7.71
N GLU A 375 18.08 -24.88 7.73
CA GLU A 375 18.12 -23.49 7.23
C GLU A 375 18.08 -23.38 5.69
N ASP A 376 17.56 -24.37 4.99
CA ASP A 376 17.35 -24.32 3.55
C ASP A 376 16.21 -23.33 3.21
N GLU A 377 16.46 -22.41 2.28
CA GLU A 377 15.46 -21.40 1.87
C GLU A 377 14.11 -21.99 1.44
N LYS A 378 14.08 -23.23 0.95
CA LYS A 378 12.84 -23.93 0.63
C LYS A 378 11.90 -24.13 1.84
N ASN A 379 12.46 -24.11 3.06
CA ASN A 379 11.70 -24.23 4.30
C ASN A 379 11.14 -22.89 4.81
N MET A 380 11.64 -21.76 4.26
CA MET A 380 11.33 -20.43 4.78
C MET A 380 9.85 -20.12 4.76
N ASP A 381 9.18 -20.30 3.62
CA ASP A 381 7.75 -20.01 3.49
C ASP A 381 6.90 -21.03 4.27
N SER A 382 7.33 -22.29 4.35
CA SER A 382 6.66 -23.31 5.16
C SER A 382 6.70 -22.98 6.65
N GLU A 383 7.86 -22.59 7.19
CA GLU A 383 7.99 -22.19 8.59
C GLU A 383 7.26 -20.89 8.88
N TRP A 384 7.29 -19.93 7.94
CA TRP A 384 6.55 -18.68 8.05
C TRP A 384 5.04 -18.90 8.11
N SER A 385 4.50 -19.82 7.32
CA SER A 385 3.06 -20.11 7.28
C SER A 385 2.53 -20.73 8.58
N LYS A 386 3.39 -21.33 9.41
CA LYS A 386 3.00 -21.91 10.72
C LYS A 386 2.77 -20.85 11.80
N LEU A 387 3.27 -19.64 11.62
CA LEU A 387 3.14 -18.57 12.60
C LEU A 387 1.74 -17.97 12.57
N ASP A 388 1.24 -17.61 13.76
CA ASP A 388 0.10 -16.72 13.90
C ASP A 388 0.46 -15.29 13.47
N THR A 389 -0.55 -14.48 13.23
CA THR A 389 -0.40 -13.09 12.78
C THR A 389 0.44 -12.27 13.75
N PHE A 390 0.18 -12.39 15.06
CA PHE A 390 0.93 -11.68 16.09
C PHE A 390 2.44 -11.99 16.03
N THR A 391 2.80 -13.26 15.93
CA THR A 391 4.21 -13.69 15.87
C THR A 391 4.88 -13.24 14.56
N ARG A 392 4.16 -13.29 13.42
CA ARG A 392 4.68 -12.76 12.13
C ARG A 392 5.02 -11.29 12.24
N TYR A 393 4.10 -10.48 12.75
CA TYR A 393 4.33 -9.04 12.88
C TYR A 393 5.40 -8.69 13.92
N SER A 394 5.57 -9.49 14.99
CA SER A 394 6.70 -9.36 15.92
C SER A 394 8.05 -9.57 15.22
N ASN A 395 8.15 -10.58 14.36
CA ASN A 395 9.36 -10.84 13.57
C ASN A 395 9.61 -9.72 12.55
N ILE A 396 8.55 -9.20 11.91
CA ILE A 396 8.66 -8.07 10.99
C ILE A 396 9.13 -6.81 11.72
N SER A 397 8.58 -6.52 12.88
CA SER A 397 9.02 -5.40 13.71
C SER A 397 10.50 -5.52 14.10
N SER A 398 10.95 -6.72 14.49
CA SER A 398 12.36 -6.97 14.80
C SER A 398 13.26 -6.80 13.57
N ALA A 399 12.84 -7.32 12.43
CA ALA A 399 13.59 -7.17 11.17
C ALA A 399 13.69 -5.70 10.73
N ASN A 400 12.63 -4.90 10.88
CA ASN A 400 12.65 -3.47 10.58
C ASN A 400 13.60 -2.71 11.51
N TYR A 401 13.67 -3.11 12.78
CA TYR A 401 14.54 -2.47 13.77
C TYR A 401 16.04 -2.68 13.48
N HIS A 402 16.39 -3.66 12.64
CA HIS A 402 17.76 -3.89 12.19
C HIS A 402 18.41 -2.62 11.62
N ASP A 403 17.69 -1.83 10.82
CA ASP A 403 18.25 -0.61 10.23
C ASP A 403 18.65 0.41 11.30
N VAL A 404 17.89 0.50 12.39
CA VAL A 404 18.23 1.34 13.55
C VAL A 404 19.50 0.83 14.24
N CYS A 405 19.62 -0.47 14.44
CA CYS A 405 20.83 -1.07 14.99
C CYS A 405 22.06 -0.73 14.14
N MET A 406 21.94 -0.74 12.81
CA MET A 406 23.02 -0.35 11.90
C MET A 406 23.37 1.14 12.02
N HIS A 407 22.38 2.03 12.18
CA HIS A 407 22.63 3.45 12.46
C HIS A 407 23.38 3.65 13.78
N ILE A 408 23.01 2.93 14.83
CA ILE A 408 23.65 2.98 16.15
C ILE A 408 25.10 2.46 16.08
N LEU A 409 25.33 1.36 15.38
CA LEU A 409 26.68 0.81 15.20
C LEU A 409 27.58 1.74 14.37
N GLY A 410 27.01 2.44 13.38
CA GLY A 410 27.75 3.38 12.56
C GLY A 410 28.99 2.77 11.87
N GLY A 411 28.90 1.52 11.44
CA GLY A 411 29.99 0.75 10.81
C GLY A 411 31.06 0.22 11.80
N LYS A 412 30.82 0.32 13.10
CA LYS A 412 31.72 -0.23 14.12
C LYS A 412 31.43 -1.71 14.34
N GLU A 413 32.48 -2.46 14.76
CA GLU A 413 32.37 -3.87 15.10
C GLU A 413 31.37 -4.12 16.25
N LEU A 414 30.63 -5.22 16.21
CA LEU A 414 29.71 -5.67 17.23
C LEU A 414 30.46 -6.29 18.42
N THR A 415 31.00 -5.46 19.32
CA THR A 415 31.63 -5.93 20.55
C THR A 415 30.60 -6.47 21.55
N ALA A 416 31.05 -7.20 22.57
CA ALA A 416 30.18 -7.73 23.61
C ALA A 416 29.38 -6.63 24.33
N GLU A 417 29.99 -5.45 24.56
CA GLU A 417 29.34 -4.29 25.17
C GLU A 417 28.24 -3.71 24.26
N ARG A 418 28.54 -3.53 22.96
CA ARG A 418 27.55 -3.06 21.98
C ARG A 418 26.41 -4.04 21.79
N LEU A 419 26.73 -5.34 21.80
CA LEU A 419 25.73 -6.38 21.74
C LEU A 419 24.79 -6.37 22.94
N ALA A 420 25.32 -6.18 24.16
CA ALA A 420 24.52 -6.06 25.36
C ALA A 420 23.60 -4.84 25.31
N PHE A 421 24.12 -3.69 24.83
CA PHE A 421 23.35 -2.47 24.64
C PHE A 421 22.22 -2.65 23.61
N LEU A 422 22.52 -3.20 22.44
CA LEU A 422 21.51 -3.46 21.42
C LEU A 422 20.49 -4.53 21.87
N GLY A 423 20.89 -5.52 22.65
CA GLY A 423 19.98 -6.49 23.27
C GLY A 423 18.99 -5.84 24.23
N GLU A 424 19.42 -4.84 25.02
CA GLU A 424 18.51 -4.06 25.85
C GLU A 424 17.51 -3.26 25.01
N LEU A 425 17.95 -2.61 23.93
CA LEU A 425 17.07 -1.89 23.03
C LEU A 425 16.06 -2.83 22.32
N GLU A 426 16.49 -4.01 21.92
CA GLU A 426 15.60 -5.04 21.34
C GLU A 426 14.53 -5.48 22.33
N HIS A 427 14.88 -5.64 23.62
CA HIS A 427 13.90 -5.93 24.66
C HIS A 427 12.88 -4.79 24.81
N ILE A 428 13.32 -3.54 24.79
CA ILE A 428 12.42 -2.38 24.82
C ILE A 428 11.48 -2.40 23.61
N ARG A 429 12.01 -2.67 22.40
CA ARG A 429 11.20 -2.81 21.19
C ARG A 429 10.15 -3.92 21.34
N TRP A 430 10.58 -5.08 21.84
CA TRP A 430 9.72 -6.23 22.07
C TRP A 430 8.60 -5.94 23.08
N CYS A 431 8.92 -5.26 24.18
CA CYS A 431 7.92 -4.79 25.14
C CYS A 431 6.92 -3.82 24.51
N ARG A 432 7.41 -2.80 23.76
CA ARG A 432 6.57 -1.82 23.07
C ARG A 432 5.64 -2.47 22.06
N TYR A 433 6.12 -3.47 21.29
CA TYR A 433 5.28 -4.27 20.40
C TYR A 433 4.14 -4.96 21.16
N HIS A 434 4.43 -5.54 22.30
CA HIS A 434 3.42 -6.20 23.14
C HIS A 434 2.41 -5.19 23.71
N TYR A 435 2.86 -4.05 24.22
CA TYR A 435 1.99 -2.99 24.73
C TYR A 435 1.03 -2.43 23.67
N LEU A 436 1.52 -2.19 22.47
CA LEU A 436 0.70 -1.79 21.32
C LEU A 436 -0.37 -2.81 20.95
N ASN A 437 -0.13 -4.09 21.25
CA ASN A 437 -1.09 -5.16 21.07
C ASN A 437 -1.86 -5.50 22.37
N ASN A 438 -1.90 -4.56 23.32
CA ASN A 438 -2.64 -4.67 24.60
C ASN A 438 -2.21 -5.84 25.49
N TRP A 439 -0.98 -6.33 25.34
CA TRP A 439 -0.38 -7.24 26.30
C TRP A 439 0.09 -6.46 27.54
N LYS A 440 -0.01 -7.08 28.69
CA LYS A 440 0.41 -6.50 29.97
C LYS A 440 1.25 -7.48 30.79
N TYR A 441 2.04 -6.93 31.70
CA TYR A 441 2.76 -7.72 32.66
C TYR A 441 1.79 -8.54 33.49
N GLY A 442 2.11 -9.80 33.72
CA GLY A 442 1.40 -10.68 34.61
C GLY A 442 1.99 -12.08 34.59
N ILE A 443 1.85 -12.79 35.71
CA ILE A 443 2.30 -14.17 35.84
C ILE A 443 1.14 -15.10 35.50
N PRO A 444 1.21 -15.82 34.36
CA PRO A 444 0.15 -16.71 33.93
C PRO A 444 -0.04 -17.89 34.91
N LYS A 445 -1.29 -18.23 35.21
CA LYS A 445 -1.62 -19.35 36.11
C LYS A 445 -1.26 -20.74 35.56
N ASN A 446 -0.99 -20.82 34.26
CA ASN A 446 -0.67 -22.07 33.55
C ASN A 446 0.80 -22.51 33.68
N GLY A 447 1.61 -21.79 34.46
CA GLY A 447 3.05 -22.07 34.64
C GLY A 447 3.93 -21.74 33.40
N LYS A 448 3.36 -21.16 32.34
CA LYS A 448 4.10 -20.71 31.15
C LYS A 448 4.46 -19.21 31.27
N ALA A 449 5.36 -18.75 30.45
CA ALA A 449 5.72 -17.32 30.42
C ALA A 449 4.61 -16.43 29.85
N LYS A 450 3.71 -16.96 28.99
CA LYS A 450 2.64 -16.22 28.34
C LYS A 450 1.27 -16.87 28.45
N ASP A 451 0.23 -16.04 28.51
CA ASP A 451 -1.17 -16.39 28.41
C ASP A 451 -1.80 -15.55 27.29
N THR A 452 -1.98 -16.16 26.12
CA THR A 452 -2.49 -15.49 24.93
C THR A 452 -3.95 -15.06 25.09
N GLN A 453 -4.76 -15.84 25.81
CA GLN A 453 -6.18 -15.54 26.00
C GLN A 453 -6.38 -14.27 26.83
N ASN A 454 -5.57 -14.09 27.88
CA ASN A 454 -5.64 -12.94 28.76
C ASN A 454 -4.63 -11.83 28.44
N ARG A 455 -3.84 -12.01 27.38
CA ARG A 455 -2.74 -11.12 26.94
C ARG A 455 -1.77 -10.79 28.09
N LEU A 456 -1.36 -11.83 28.85
CA LEU A 456 -0.40 -11.70 29.93
C LEU A 456 0.96 -12.27 29.52
N HIS A 457 2.03 -11.55 29.88
CA HIS A 457 3.38 -12.04 29.70
C HIS A 457 4.26 -11.68 30.91
N SER A 458 4.95 -12.68 31.46
CA SER A 458 5.77 -12.50 32.68
C SER A 458 7.10 -11.78 32.43
N LEU A 459 7.52 -11.66 31.16
CA LEU A 459 8.77 -10.99 30.77
C LEU A 459 8.57 -9.53 30.33
N LEU A 460 7.36 -8.96 30.44
CA LEU A 460 7.12 -7.53 30.22
C LEU A 460 7.58 -6.73 31.45
N VAL A 461 8.89 -6.76 31.68
CA VAL A 461 9.59 -6.12 32.81
C VAL A 461 10.81 -5.37 32.31
N PRO A 462 11.36 -4.40 33.03
CA PRO A 462 12.62 -3.75 32.66
C PRO A 462 13.75 -4.77 32.43
N TYR A 463 14.60 -4.51 31.46
CA TYR A 463 15.69 -5.43 31.04
C TYR A 463 16.58 -5.87 32.20
N GLY A 464 16.86 -4.98 33.18
CA GLY A 464 17.62 -5.30 34.37
C GLY A 464 17.01 -6.37 35.28
N GLN A 465 15.70 -6.63 35.17
CA GLN A 465 14.98 -7.65 35.95
C GLN A 465 14.94 -9.02 35.26
N LEU A 466 15.37 -9.11 33.99
CA LEU A 466 15.45 -10.37 33.27
C LEU A 466 16.58 -11.25 33.80
N SER A 467 16.37 -12.57 33.75
CA SER A 467 17.48 -13.52 33.93
C SER A 467 18.50 -13.42 32.78
N GLU A 468 19.73 -13.82 33.00
CA GLU A 468 20.75 -13.83 31.93
C GLU A 468 20.34 -14.73 30.76
N VAL A 469 19.59 -15.80 30.99
CA VAL A 469 19.04 -16.66 29.94
C VAL A 469 18.05 -15.91 29.03
N GLU A 470 17.19 -15.06 29.59
CA GLU A 470 16.26 -14.25 28.82
C GLU A 470 16.96 -13.11 28.09
N LYS A 471 17.91 -12.42 28.74
CA LYS A 471 18.74 -11.40 28.08
C LYS A 471 19.53 -11.96 26.91
N GLU A 472 20.00 -13.23 27.02
CA GLU A 472 20.74 -13.85 25.94
C GLU A 472 19.87 -14.11 24.71
N LYS A 473 18.57 -14.32 24.85
CA LYS A 473 17.66 -14.43 23.71
C LYS A 473 17.59 -13.14 22.89
N ASP A 474 17.53 -11.99 23.57
CA ASP A 474 17.52 -10.68 22.90
C ASP A 474 18.88 -10.41 22.20
N ARG A 475 20.00 -10.75 22.87
CA ARG A 475 21.33 -10.66 22.26
C ARG A 475 21.51 -11.61 21.06
N GLU A 476 20.96 -12.82 21.13
CA GLU A 476 21.00 -13.76 20.02
C GLU A 476 20.15 -13.26 18.82
N ASN A 477 19.01 -12.65 19.09
CA ASN A 477 18.21 -11.99 18.05
C ASN A 477 19.03 -10.92 17.29
N ILE A 478 19.77 -10.06 18.02
CA ILE A 478 20.65 -9.07 17.40
C ILE A 478 21.77 -9.73 16.60
N ARG A 479 22.42 -10.78 17.11
CA ARG A 479 23.47 -11.50 16.35
C ARG A 479 22.90 -12.05 15.04
N MET A 480 21.73 -12.68 15.11
CA MET A 480 21.05 -13.24 13.94
C MET A 480 20.77 -12.16 12.90
N LEU A 481 20.18 -11.03 13.31
CA LEU A 481 19.90 -9.91 12.41
C LEU A 481 21.15 -9.40 11.71
N MET A 482 22.26 -9.22 12.46
CA MET A 482 23.54 -8.72 11.91
C MET A 482 24.18 -9.72 10.94
N THR A 483 24.09 -11.03 11.22
CA THR A 483 24.66 -12.06 10.35
C THR A 483 23.85 -12.21 9.06
N LEU A 484 22.54 -12.21 9.14
CA LEU A 484 21.68 -12.44 7.98
C LEU A 484 21.77 -11.36 6.90
N GLN A 485 22.17 -10.15 7.26
CA GLN A 485 22.37 -9.08 6.27
C GLN A 485 23.75 -9.16 5.59
N SER A 486 24.78 -9.70 6.23
CA SER A 486 26.07 -9.89 5.58
C SER A 486 26.00 -10.86 4.39
N ASP A 487 24.92 -11.65 4.32
CA ASP A 487 24.65 -12.63 3.28
C ASP A 487 23.73 -12.09 2.15
N MET A 488 23.30 -10.83 2.24
CA MET A 488 22.47 -10.13 1.23
C MET A 488 23.31 -9.18 0.38
#